data_ae0d288ebdc91856f9a76d771c1073b2
#
_entry.id   ae0d288ebdc91856f9a76d771c1073b2
#
_cell.length_a   1.000
_cell.length_b   1.000
_cell.length_c   1.000
_cell.angle_alpha   90.00
_cell.angle_beta   90.00
_cell.angle_gamma   90.00
#
_symmetry.space_group_name_H-M   'P 1'
#
loop_
_entity.id
_entity.type
_entity.pdbx_description
1 polymer ?
#
loop_
_entity_poly.entity_id
_entity_poly.type
_entity_poly.pdbx_seq_one_letter_code
_entity_poly.pdbx_strand_id
1 'polypeptide(L)'
;FGDRQATSERELKVTIPEDLDYPQLFDDLFEKYTHSAKLTSVRTTTMGSLYELRYQLLLKDQAQEKQIIDEVRVRNGNLPVVLGKLTANRDEL
;
A
#
# COMPACT_ATOMS: atom_id res chain seq x y z
N PHE A 1 23.17 8.25 4.31
CA PHE A 1 23.40 6.96 4.25
C PHE A 1 22.21 6.11 4.26
N GLY A 2 22.14 5.06 4.99
CA GLY A 2 21.03 4.13 4.96
C GLY A 2 19.70 4.74 5.36
N ASP A 3 19.73 5.81 6.05
CA ASP A 3 18.51 6.43 6.52
C ASP A 3 17.60 6.89 5.41
N ARG A 4 18.14 7.21 4.25
CA ARG A 4 17.29 7.65 3.21
C ARG A 4 16.32 6.62 2.80
N GLN A 5 16.72 5.38 2.69
CA GLN A 5 15.81 4.34 2.33
C GLN A 5 14.77 4.12 3.38
N ALA A 6 15.18 4.19 4.65
CA ALA A 6 14.22 3.99 5.73
C ALA A 6 13.15 5.06 5.70
N THR A 7 13.52 6.29 5.37
CA THR A 7 12.52 7.36 5.36
C THR A 7 11.62 7.29 4.13
N SER A 8 12.02 6.53 3.12
CA SER A 8 11.20 6.38 1.93
C SER A 8 10.30 5.16 1.97
N GLU A 9 10.45 4.32 2.98
CA GLU A 9 9.66 3.11 3.08
C GLU A 9 8.30 3.41 3.67
N ARG A 10 7.29 2.77 3.11
CA ARG A 10 5.92 2.95 3.57
C ARG A 10 5.20 1.63 3.54
N GLU A 11 4.20 1.52 4.39
CA GLU A 11 3.29 0.39 4.34
C GLU A 11 1.95 0.89 3.83
N LEU A 12 1.46 0.27 2.79
CA LEU A 12 0.18 0.63 2.21
C LEU A 12 -0.83 -0.46 2.52
N LYS A 13 -1.92 -0.09 3.18
CA LYS A 13 -3.02 -1.01 3.43
C LYS A 13 -4.18 -0.58 2.59
N VAL A 14 -4.67 -1.47 1.74
CA VAL A 14 -5.75 -1.17 0.82
C VAL A 14 -6.88 -2.15 1.05
N THR A 15 -8.08 -1.64 1.18
CA THR A 15 -9.27 -2.49 1.26
C THR A 15 -9.88 -2.55 -0.13
N ILE A 16 -10.20 -3.74 -0.60
CA ILE A 16 -10.82 -3.92 -1.91
C ILE A 16 -11.99 -4.88 -1.78
N PRO A 17 -12.96 -4.78 -2.68
CA PRO A 17 -14.05 -5.76 -2.72
C PRO A 17 -13.53 -7.11 -3.16
N GLU A 18 -14.21 -8.17 -2.74
CA GLU A 18 -13.72 -9.51 -3.03
C GLU A 18 -13.74 -9.84 -4.51
N ASP A 19 -14.56 -9.17 -5.29
CA ASP A 19 -14.64 -9.47 -6.72
C ASP A 19 -13.67 -8.66 -7.55
N LEU A 20 -12.81 -7.88 -6.93
CA LEU A 20 -11.85 -7.07 -7.67
C LEU A 20 -10.56 -7.86 -7.86
N ASP A 21 -10.07 -7.90 -9.09
CA ASP A 21 -8.88 -8.67 -9.40
C ASP A 21 -7.64 -7.87 -9.02
N TYR A 22 -7.08 -8.17 -7.87
CA TYR A 22 -6.03 -7.34 -7.31
C TYR A 22 -4.60 -7.60 -7.82
N PRO A 23 -4.26 -8.76 -8.39
CA PRO A 23 -2.85 -9.00 -8.71
C PRO A 23 -2.22 -7.95 -9.62
N GLN A 24 -2.99 -7.36 -10.52
CA GLN A 24 -2.44 -6.36 -11.41
C GLN A 24 -3.11 -4.99 -11.24
N LEU A 25 -3.87 -4.86 -10.19
CA LEU A 25 -4.69 -3.67 -10.03
C LEU A 25 -3.86 -2.40 -9.89
N PHE A 26 -2.73 -2.49 -9.21
CA PHE A 26 -1.92 -1.32 -8.91
C PHE A 26 -0.57 -1.33 -9.59
N ASP A 27 -0.33 -2.24 -10.53
CA ASP A 27 1.01 -2.38 -11.11
C ASP A 27 1.53 -1.08 -11.70
N ASP A 28 0.75 -0.44 -12.54
CA ASP A 28 1.22 0.79 -13.18
C ASP A 28 1.37 1.92 -12.18
N LEU A 29 0.53 1.93 -11.17
CA LEU A 29 0.63 2.94 -10.13
C LEU A 29 1.93 2.78 -9.34
N PHE A 30 2.25 1.55 -8.97
CA PHE A 30 3.47 1.31 -8.23
C PHE A 30 4.69 1.60 -9.08
N GLU A 31 4.63 1.29 -10.36
CA GLU A 31 5.75 1.56 -11.24
C GLU A 31 6.00 3.06 -11.33
N LYS A 32 4.94 3.83 -11.30
CA LYS A 32 5.05 5.28 -11.44
C LYS A 32 5.58 5.94 -10.16
N TYR A 33 5.15 5.47 -9.02
CA TYR A 33 5.43 6.17 -7.77
C TYR A 33 6.47 5.49 -6.87
N THR A 34 6.85 4.25 -7.14
CA THR A 34 7.74 3.54 -6.23
C THR A 34 8.91 2.93 -6.97
N HIS A 35 10.01 2.76 -6.24
CA HIS A 35 11.15 1.99 -6.73
C HIS A 35 10.87 0.49 -6.58
N SER A 36 10.10 0.12 -5.57
CA SER A 36 9.73 -1.27 -5.37
C SER A 36 8.43 -1.34 -4.61
N ALA A 37 7.66 -2.38 -4.85
CA ALA A 37 6.41 -2.62 -4.16
C ALA A 37 6.27 -4.11 -3.99
N LYS A 38 5.97 -4.53 -2.77
CA LYS A 38 5.87 -5.94 -2.47
C LYS A 38 4.61 -6.20 -1.68
N LEU A 39 3.81 -7.16 -2.11
CA LEU A 39 2.62 -7.56 -1.36
C LEU A 39 3.07 -8.45 -0.22
N THR A 40 2.83 -8.04 1.00
CA THR A 40 3.29 -8.78 2.16
C THR A 40 2.21 -9.60 2.83
N SER A 41 0.96 -9.21 2.68
CA SER A 41 -0.10 -10.04 3.25
C SER A 41 -1.43 -9.72 2.60
N VAL A 42 -2.30 -10.69 2.62
CA VAL A 42 -3.68 -10.56 2.14
C VAL A 42 -4.56 -11.19 3.20
N ARG A 43 -5.61 -10.48 3.60
CA ARG A 43 -6.51 -11.07 4.55
C ARG A 43 -7.93 -10.62 4.25
N THR A 44 -8.89 -11.44 4.62
CA THR A 44 -10.28 -11.07 4.47
C THR A 44 -10.72 -10.30 5.69
N THR A 45 -11.65 -9.40 5.48
CA THR A 45 -12.19 -8.61 6.57
C THR A 45 -13.70 -8.72 6.55
N THR A 46 -14.29 -8.28 7.63
CA THR A 46 -15.73 -8.11 7.73
C THR A 46 -16.52 -9.18 7.01
N MET A 47 -16.63 -10.31 7.63
CA MET A 47 -17.44 -11.41 7.10
C MET A 47 -16.97 -11.91 5.75
N GLY A 48 -15.72 -11.61 5.41
CA GLY A 48 -15.14 -12.17 4.22
C GLY A 48 -15.50 -11.49 2.92
N SER A 49 -16.24 -10.41 2.98
CA SER A 49 -16.66 -9.74 1.75
C SER A 49 -15.66 -8.72 1.25
N LEU A 50 -14.67 -8.39 2.04
CA LEU A 50 -13.63 -7.43 1.66
C LEU A 50 -12.28 -8.04 1.89
N TYR A 51 -11.31 -7.62 1.09
CA TYR A 51 -9.93 -8.06 1.25
C TYR A 51 -9.10 -6.87 1.69
N GLU A 52 -8.15 -7.11 2.58
CA GLU A 52 -7.19 -6.11 2.99
C GLU A 52 -5.83 -6.53 2.47
N LEU A 53 -5.24 -5.71 1.63
CA LEU A 53 -3.94 -5.97 1.04
C LEU A 53 -2.91 -5.09 1.74
N ARG A 54 -1.77 -5.66 2.08
CA ARG A 54 -0.68 -4.90 2.66
C ARG A 54 0.52 -4.96 1.72
N TYR A 55 1.01 -3.80 1.37
CA TYR A 55 2.17 -3.67 0.50
C TYR A 55 3.28 -2.95 1.23
N GLN A 56 4.49 -3.34 0.93
CA GLN A 56 5.67 -2.64 1.41
C GLN A 56 6.23 -1.88 0.24
N LEU A 57 6.29 -0.57 0.34
CA LEU A 57 6.66 0.30 -0.77
C LEU A 57 7.95 1.05 -0.47
N LEU A 58 8.74 1.28 -1.51
CA LEU A 58 9.86 2.20 -1.42
C LEU A 58 9.55 3.34 -2.37
N LEU A 59 9.20 4.48 -1.83
CA LEU A 59 8.71 5.59 -2.65
C LEU A 59 9.83 6.27 -3.40
N LYS A 60 9.53 6.72 -4.60
CA LYS A 60 10.47 7.54 -5.36
C LYS A 60 10.51 8.96 -4.81
N ASP A 61 9.37 9.46 -4.35
CA ASP A 61 9.26 10.82 -3.86
C ASP A 61 8.26 10.82 -2.72
N GLN A 62 8.74 11.10 -1.51
CA GLN A 62 7.88 11.09 -0.35
C GLN A 62 6.78 12.13 -0.42
N ALA A 63 6.98 13.17 -1.19
CA ALA A 63 5.99 14.23 -1.29
C ALA A 63 4.75 13.81 -2.07
N GLN A 64 4.77 12.63 -2.68
CA GLN A 64 3.65 12.18 -3.49
C GLN A 64 2.71 11.23 -2.76
N GLU A 65 2.79 11.18 -1.45
CA GLU A 65 1.93 10.28 -0.69
C GLU A 65 0.45 10.51 -0.95
N LYS A 66 0.04 11.77 -1.00
CA LYS A 66 -1.36 12.05 -1.22
C LYS A 66 -1.82 11.61 -2.60
N GLN A 67 -0.97 11.79 -3.59
CA GLN A 67 -1.31 11.38 -4.94
C GLN A 67 -1.46 9.86 -5.03
N ILE A 68 -0.61 9.14 -4.32
CA ILE A 68 -0.71 7.68 -4.29
C ILE A 68 -2.04 7.26 -3.68
N ILE A 69 -2.39 7.86 -2.55
CA ILE A 69 -3.64 7.52 -1.89
C ILE A 69 -4.83 7.84 -2.80
N ASP A 70 -4.81 8.99 -3.43
CA ASP A 70 -5.92 9.39 -4.29
C ASP A 70 -6.09 8.43 -5.46
N GLU A 71 -4.99 8.01 -6.07
CA GLU A 71 -5.10 7.09 -7.20
C GLU A 71 -5.52 5.70 -6.76
N VAL A 72 -5.08 5.27 -5.60
CA VAL A 72 -5.51 3.98 -5.08
C VAL A 72 -7.02 3.99 -4.83
N ARG A 73 -7.52 5.09 -4.29
CA ARG A 73 -8.95 5.18 -3.99
C ARG A 73 -9.81 5.14 -5.24
N VAL A 74 -9.29 5.68 -6.33
CA VAL A 74 -10.03 5.60 -7.59
C VAL A 74 -10.20 4.16 -8.03
N ARG A 75 -9.21 3.34 -7.74
CA ARG A 75 -9.22 1.96 -8.22
C ARG A 75 -9.89 0.99 -7.27
N ASN A 76 -9.93 1.31 -5.98
CA ASN A 76 -10.48 0.36 -5.03
C ASN A 76 -11.92 0.67 -4.63
N GLY A 77 -12.57 1.56 -5.37
CA GLY A 77 -13.97 1.87 -5.06
C GLY A 77 -14.12 2.80 -3.88
N ASN A 78 -13.09 3.58 -3.62
CA ASN A 78 -13.15 4.57 -2.55
C ASN A 78 -13.27 3.95 -1.16
N LEU A 79 -12.79 2.73 -1.01
CA LEU A 79 -12.74 2.07 0.29
C LEU A 79 -11.53 2.56 1.07
N PRO A 80 -11.44 2.25 2.35
CA PRO A 80 -10.35 2.77 3.18
C PRO A 80 -8.96 2.41 2.66
N VAL A 81 -8.06 3.37 2.77
CA VAL A 81 -6.66 3.21 2.39
C VAL A 81 -5.83 3.85 3.49
N VAL A 82 -4.80 3.15 3.92
CA VAL A 82 -3.87 3.68 4.92
C VAL A 82 -2.47 3.61 4.36
N LEU A 83 -1.77 4.73 4.38
CA LEU A 83 -0.38 4.77 3.96
C LEU A 83 0.42 5.30 5.14
N GLY A 84 1.23 4.45 5.72
CA GLY A 84 1.98 4.80 6.91
C GLY A 84 3.45 4.47 6.78
N LYS A 85 4.24 4.99 7.69
CA LYS A 85 5.65 4.69 7.70
C LYS A 85 5.89 3.30 8.23
N LEU A 86 6.88 2.63 7.64
CA LEU A 86 7.28 1.34 8.12
C LEU A 86 8.17 1.54 9.33
N THR A 87 7.86 0.85 10.40
CA THR A 87 8.71 0.89 11.57
C THR A 87 9.18 -0.51 11.86
N ALA A 88 10.45 -0.66 11.93
CA ALA A 88 11.00 -1.98 12.08
C ALA A 88 10.78 -2.54 13.45
N ASN A 89 10.61 -1.69 14.40
CA ASN A 89 10.53 -2.20 15.73
C ASN A 89 9.17 -2.34 16.26
N ARG A 90 8.24 -2.15 15.51
CA ARG A 90 7.04 -2.28 16.01
C ARG A 90 6.76 -3.46 16.53
N ASP A 91 7.30 -4.16 16.31
CA ASP A 91 7.05 -5.36 16.77
C ASP A 91 7.12 -5.50 18.10
N GLU A 92 7.36 -4.85 18.59
CA GLU A 92 7.36 -5.11 19.72
C GLU A 92 6.38 -5.08 20.34
N LEU A 93 6.05 -4.97 20.16
CA LEU A 93 5.15 -5.18 20.64
C LEU A 93 4.68 -5.87 20.93
#